data_d750efe68c3c21ea379e053b2883da34
#
_entry.id   d750efe68c3c21ea379e053b2883da34
#
_cell.length_a   1.000
_cell.length_b   1.000
_cell.length_c   1.000
_cell.angle_alpha   90.00
_cell.angle_beta   90.00
_cell.angle_gamma   90.00
#
_symmetry.space_group_name_H-M   'P 1'
#
loop_
_entity.id
_entity.type
_entity.pdbx_description
1 polymer ?
#
loop_
_entity_poly.entity_id
_entity_poly.type
_entity_poly.pdbx_seq_one_letter_code
_entity_poly.pdbx_strand_id
1 'polypeptide(L)'
;CVATGTRLHLIEPLGFKLNEKALKRAGMDYWADLDVTTYIDYADFLEKNPGAKIYMATTKAKKVYTEAAYEPDCYIMFGKESAGIPEEILVDHEDTCVRIPMMGQIRSLNLGNSVAVVLYEALRQNGFAKMELEGELHELEWHGNT
;
A
#
# COMPACT_ATOMS: atom_id res chain seq x y z
N CYS A 1 -0.83 3.51 6.40
CA CYS A 1 0.39 2.84 6.92
C CYS A 1 0.50 2.91 8.44
N VAL A 2 0.22 4.06 9.07
CA VAL A 2 0.29 4.19 10.52
C VAL A 2 -0.63 3.20 11.23
N ALA A 3 -1.89 3.12 10.79
CA ALA A 3 -2.90 2.24 11.40
C ALA A 3 -2.51 0.76 11.36
N THR A 4 -1.67 0.35 10.45
CA THR A 4 -1.28 -1.04 10.24
C THR A 4 0.14 -1.35 10.71
N GLY A 5 0.90 -0.33 11.13
CA GLY A 5 2.31 -0.49 11.46
C GLY A 5 3.20 -0.77 10.25
N THR A 6 2.72 -0.46 9.05
CA THR A 6 3.43 -0.72 7.80
C THR A 6 4.43 0.39 7.51
N ARG A 7 5.64 0.02 7.09
CA ARG A 7 6.65 0.99 6.65
C ARG A 7 6.27 1.58 5.31
N LEU A 8 6.47 2.88 5.16
CA LEU A 8 6.27 3.58 3.90
C LEU A 8 7.62 3.84 3.25
N HIS A 9 7.76 3.40 2.00
CA HIS A 9 8.95 3.64 1.19
C HIS A 9 8.55 4.58 0.05
N LEU A 10 9.23 5.72 -0.05
CA LEU A 10 8.97 6.72 -1.08
C LEU A 10 10.13 6.77 -2.06
N ILE A 11 9.82 6.54 -3.32
CA ILE A 11 10.81 6.53 -4.41
C ILE A 11 10.63 7.77 -5.27
N GLU A 12 11.67 8.58 -5.40
CA GLU A 12 11.62 9.76 -6.25
C GLU A 12 11.76 9.39 -7.74
N PRO A 13 11.26 10.21 -8.65
CA PRO A 13 10.60 11.51 -8.39
C PRO A 13 9.16 11.35 -7.90
N LEU A 14 8.82 12.07 -6.83
CA LEU A 14 7.47 12.11 -6.29
C LEU A 14 6.65 13.18 -7.00
N GLY A 15 5.33 13.00 -7.03
CA GLY A 15 4.42 13.99 -7.59
C GLY A 15 4.17 15.20 -6.69
N PHE A 16 4.81 15.25 -5.52
CA PHE A 16 4.64 16.32 -4.54
C PHE A 16 5.93 16.51 -3.74
N LYS A 17 6.03 17.65 -3.05
CA LYS A 17 7.18 17.93 -2.17
C LYS A 17 6.92 17.37 -0.78
N LEU A 18 7.91 16.63 -0.25
CA LEU A 18 7.88 16.15 1.12
C LEU A 18 8.44 17.24 2.03
N ASN A 19 7.59 18.16 2.47
CA ASN A 19 7.95 19.09 3.50
C ASN A 19 6.83 19.12 4.57
N GLU A 20 7.19 19.55 5.76
CA GLU A 20 6.28 19.53 6.91
C GLU A 20 5.01 20.33 6.68
N LYS A 21 5.12 21.48 6.01
CA LYS A 21 3.96 22.31 5.67
C LYS A 21 2.99 21.64 4.74
N ALA A 22 3.50 21.01 3.69
CA ALA A 22 2.67 20.32 2.69
C ALA A 22 1.94 19.13 3.32
N LEU A 23 2.62 18.40 4.19
CA LEU A 23 2.05 17.25 4.89
C LEU A 23 0.96 17.65 5.86
N LYS A 24 1.15 18.73 6.60
CA LYS A 24 0.12 19.26 7.49
C LYS A 24 -1.12 19.73 6.73
N ARG A 25 -0.94 20.36 5.56
CA ARG A 25 -2.05 20.77 4.70
C ARG A 25 -2.85 19.57 4.16
N ALA A 26 -2.19 18.44 3.96
CA ALA A 26 -2.85 17.22 3.53
C ALA A 26 -3.56 16.48 4.67
N GLY A 27 -3.53 17.02 5.88
CA GLY A 27 -4.18 16.42 7.05
C GLY A 27 -3.42 15.23 7.63
N MET A 28 -2.12 15.17 7.41
CA MET A 28 -1.28 14.06 7.90
C MET A 28 -0.73 14.38 9.30
N ASP A 29 -1.62 14.45 10.27
CA ASP A 29 -1.24 14.74 11.66
C ASP A 29 -0.40 13.65 12.31
N TYR A 30 -0.40 12.45 11.70
CA TYR A 30 0.31 11.29 12.22
C TYR A 30 1.68 11.08 11.59
N TRP A 31 2.21 12.09 10.90
CA TRP A 31 3.50 11.98 10.22
C TRP A 31 4.64 11.55 11.12
N ALA A 32 4.64 12.04 12.37
CA ALA A 32 5.68 11.70 13.34
C ALA A 32 5.68 10.22 13.73
N ASP A 33 4.51 9.55 13.61
CA ASP A 33 4.35 8.15 13.95
C ASP A 33 4.58 7.22 12.75
N LEU A 34 4.86 7.79 11.59
CA LEU A 34 5.01 7.04 10.35
C LEU A 34 6.48 6.69 10.13
N ASP A 35 6.75 5.40 9.91
CA ASP A 35 8.08 4.92 9.56
C ASP A 35 8.27 5.09 8.04
N VAL A 36 9.05 6.10 7.64
CA VAL A 36 9.24 6.49 6.25
C VAL A 36 10.70 6.42 5.85
N THR A 37 10.97 5.80 4.70
CA THR A 37 12.29 5.80 4.07
C THR A 37 12.14 6.33 2.66
N THR A 38 13.04 7.23 2.24
CA THR A 38 13.04 7.80 0.89
C THR A 38 14.21 7.28 0.07
N TYR A 39 14.01 7.16 -1.24
CA TYR A 39 15.00 6.65 -2.18
C TYR A 39 15.11 7.59 -3.37
N ILE A 40 16.30 7.70 -3.94
CA ILE A 40 16.57 8.57 -5.09
C ILE A 40 15.81 8.09 -6.32
N ASP A 41 15.77 6.77 -6.53
CA ASP A 41 15.08 6.12 -7.64
C ASP A 41 14.80 4.65 -7.29
N TYR A 42 14.20 3.93 -8.23
CA TYR A 42 13.87 2.51 -8.05
C TYR A 42 15.13 1.65 -7.89
N ALA A 43 16.19 1.96 -8.62
CA ALA A 43 17.45 1.22 -8.52
C ALA A 43 18.06 1.36 -7.12
N ASP A 44 17.96 2.54 -6.52
CA ASP A 44 18.39 2.78 -5.14
C ASP A 44 17.62 1.92 -4.15
N PHE A 45 16.30 1.81 -4.35
CA PHE A 45 15.46 0.94 -3.54
C PHE A 45 15.90 -0.52 -3.62
N LEU A 46 16.13 -1.03 -4.83
CA LEU A 46 16.54 -2.42 -5.05
C LEU A 46 17.90 -2.71 -4.43
N GLU A 47 18.82 -1.75 -4.50
CA GLU A 47 20.16 -1.89 -3.93
C GLU A 47 20.10 -2.01 -2.40
N LYS A 48 19.27 -1.20 -1.77
CA LYS A 48 19.12 -1.16 -0.30
C LYS A 48 18.22 -2.26 0.25
N ASN A 49 17.43 -2.91 -0.59
CA ASN A 49 16.52 -3.98 -0.20
C ASN A 49 16.73 -5.21 -1.10
N PRO A 50 17.92 -5.84 -1.04
CA PRO A 50 18.22 -6.98 -1.91
C PRO A 50 17.29 -8.16 -1.62
N GLY A 51 16.82 -8.83 -2.66
CA GLY A 51 15.92 -9.96 -2.54
C GLY A 51 14.48 -9.62 -2.18
N ALA A 52 14.10 -8.34 -2.27
CA ALA A 52 12.74 -7.91 -1.96
C ALA A 52 11.72 -8.56 -2.88
N LYS A 53 10.67 -9.15 -2.29
CA LYS A 53 9.51 -9.65 -3.03
C LYS A 53 8.53 -8.50 -3.18
N ILE A 54 8.30 -8.06 -4.40
CA ILE A 54 7.50 -6.86 -4.69
C ILE A 54 6.26 -7.23 -5.48
N TYR A 55 5.10 -6.93 -4.95
CA TYR A 55 3.82 -6.99 -5.68
C TYR A 55 3.52 -5.60 -6.21
N MET A 56 3.15 -5.52 -7.48
CA MET A 56 2.94 -4.24 -8.15
C MET A 56 1.46 -4.03 -8.47
N ALA A 57 0.85 -3.05 -7.82
CA ALA A 57 -0.55 -2.71 -8.05
C ALA A 57 -0.67 -1.84 -9.30
N THR A 58 -1.35 -2.37 -10.32
CA THR A 58 -1.50 -1.70 -11.60
C THR A 58 -2.79 -2.15 -12.29
N THR A 59 -3.46 -1.23 -12.96
CA THR A 59 -4.65 -1.58 -13.76
C THR A 59 -4.30 -2.40 -15.00
N LYS A 60 -3.02 -2.53 -15.32
CA LYS A 60 -2.53 -3.31 -16.47
C LYS A 60 -2.30 -4.77 -16.14
N ALA A 61 -2.45 -5.18 -14.90
CA ALA A 61 -2.24 -6.57 -14.48
C ALA A 61 -3.35 -7.48 -14.98
N LYS A 62 -2.99 -8.75 -15.15
CA LYS A 62 -3.92 -9.80 -15.55
C LYS A 62 -4.53 -10.54 -14.35
N LYS A 63 -3.93 -10.38 -13.19
CA LYS A 63 -4.30 -11.06 -11.94
C LYS A 63 -5.02 -10.11 -11.02
N VAL A 64 -6.11 -10.55 -10.40
CA VAL A 64 -6.81 -9.78 -9.37
C VAL A 64 -5.98 -9.77 -8.08
N TYR A 65 -6.03 -8.67 -7.35
CA TYR A 65 -5.21 -8.52 -6.13
C TYR A 65 -5.47 -9.61 -5.09
N THR A 66 -6.64 -10.22 -5.08
CA THR A 66 -6.97 -11.31 -4.13
C THR A 66 -6.36 -12.66 -4.51
N GLU A 67 -5.88 -12.80 -5.75
CA GLU A 67 -5.30 -14.06 -6.23
C GLU A 67 -3.83 -14.23 -5.88
N ALA A 68 -3.17 -13.16 -5.45
CA ALA A 68 -1.76 -13.22 -5.05
C ALA A 68 -1.62 -13.79 -3.63
N ALA A 69 -0.53 -14.49 -3.38
CA ALA A 69 -0.21 -15.02 -2.05
C ALA A 69 0.87 -14.11 -1.42
N TYR A 70 0.44 -13.15 -0.63
CA TYR A 70 1.34 -12.17 -0.04
C TYR A 70 2.10 -12.74 1.15
N GLU A 71 3.44 -12.72 1.09
CA GLU A 71 4.27 -13.11 2.21
C GLU A 71 4.27 -12.01 3.27
N PRO A 72 4.54 -12.36 4.56
CA PRO A 72 4.57 -11.36 5.64
C PRO A 72 5.56 -10.21 5.42
N ASP A 73 6.67 -10.48 4.75
CA ASP A 73 7.75 -9.52 4.53
C ASP A 73 7.74 -8.91 3.13
N CYS A 74 6.65 -9.08 2.38
CA CYS A 74 6.59 -8.56 1.02
C CYS A 74 6.44 -7.04 0.99
N TYR A 75 6.74 -6.49 -0.18
CA TYR A 75 6.51 -5.08 -0.50
C TYR A 75 5.35 -4.98 -1.49
N ILE A 76 4.58 -3.91 -1.39
CA ILE A 76 3.53 -3.61 -2.36
C ILE A 76 3.83 -2.25 -2.96
N MET A 77 4.00 -2.19 -4.26
CA MET A 77 4.36 -0.98 -4.98
C MET A 77 3.15 -0.37 -5.67
N PHE A 78 3.03 0.94 -5.54
CA PHE A 78 2.01 1.73 -6.22
C PHE A 78 2.69 2.81 -7.06
N GLY A 79 2.11 3.13 -8.19
CA GLY A 79 2.62 4.18 -9.06
C GLY A 79 2.04 5.55 -8.72
N LYS A 80 2.54 6.57 -9.40
CA LYS A 80 2.00 7.93 -9.32
C LYS A 80 0.56 7.96 -9.82
N GLU A 81 -0.26 8.84 -9.28
CA GLU A 81 -1.64 9.01 -9.72
C GLU A 81 -1.74 9.38 -11.21
N SER A 82 -0.77 10.14 -11.71
CA SER A 82 -0.79 10.64 -13.09
C SER A 82 -0.34 9.62 -14.15
N ALA A 83 0.57 8.72 -13.81
CA ALA A 83 1.21 7.85 -14.79
C ALA A 83 1.28 6.36 -14.40
N GLY A 84 1.09 6.03 -13.12
CA GLY A 84 1.23 4.67 -12.62
C GLY A 84 2.70 4.21 -12.58
N ILE A 85 2.90 2.92 -12.45
CA ILE A 85 4.23 2.31 -12.46
C ILE A 85 4.73 2.23 -13.91
N PRO A 86 5.97 2.64 -14.20
CA PRO A 86 6.52 2.54 -15.56
C PRO A 86 6.47 1.11 -16.11
N GLU A 87 6.12 0.97 -17.38
CA GLU A 87 5.99 -0.34 -18.00
C GLU A 87 7.30 -1.13 -18.04
N GLU A 88 8.44 -0.44 -18.11
CA GLU A 88 9.77 -1.08 -18.06
C GLU A 88 9.98 -1.84 -16.75
N ILE A 89 9.36 -1.38 -15.68
CA ILE A 89 9.41 -2.04 -14.37
C ILE A 89 8.42 -3.20 -14.34
N LEU A 90 7.19 -2.98 -14.84
CA LEU A 90 6.11 -3.96 -14.79
C LEU A 90 6.44 -5.24 -15.56
N VAL A 91 7.08 -5.13 -16.71
CA VAL A 91 7.32 -6.27 -17.60
C VAL A 91 8.21 -7.34 -16.94
N ASP A 92 9.09 -6.93 -16.02
CA ASP A 92 9.96 -7.86 -15.30
C ASP A 92 9.27 -8.51 -14.09
N HIS A 93 8.03 -8.11 -13.79
CA HIS A 93 7.28 -8.55 -12.62
C HIS A 93 5.87 -9.03 -12.95
N GLU A 94 5.67 -9.61 -14.13
CA GLU A 94 4.35 -10.04 -14.60
C GLU A 94 3.63 -10.92 -13.56
N ASP A 95 4.35 -11.86 -12.95
CA ASP A 95 3.76 -12.80 -11.98
C ASP A 95 3.29 -12.14 -10.68
N THR A 96 3.82 -10.98 -10.37
CA THR A 96 3.48 -10.26 -9.13
C THR A 96 2.71 -8.96 -9.37
N CYS A 97 2.32 -8.68 -10.60
CA CYS A 97 1.42 -7.57 -10.91
C CYS A 97 0.00 -7.96 -10.54
N VAL A 98 -0.69 -7.08 -9.82
CA VAL A 98 -2.07 -7.31 -9.38
C VAL A 98 -2.92 -6.08 -9.64
N ARG A 99 -4.23 -6.28 -9.81
CA ARG A 99 -5.16 -5.18 -10.05
C ARG A 99 -6.36 -5.24 -9.12
N ILE A 100 -6.92 -4.09 -8.84
CA ILE A 100 -8.21 -3.98 -8.16
C ILE A 100 -9.29 -3.97 -9.25
N PRO A 101 -10.27 -4.89 -9.20
CA PRO A 101 -11.36 -4.88 -10.18
C PRO A 101 -12.16 -3.58 -10.13
N MET A 102 -12.51 -3.05 -11.30
CA MET A 102 -13.30 -1.84 -11.42
C MET A 102 -14.26 -1.97 -12.59
N MET A 103 -15.35 -1.21 -12.53
CA MET A 103 -16.27 -1.11 -13.68
C MET A 103 -15.52 -0.47 -14.85
N GLY A 104 -15.81 -0.91 -16.07
CA GLY A 104 -15.01 -0.60 -17.25
C GLY A 104 -14.84 0.87 -17.61
N GLN A 105 -15.69 1.76 -17.06
CA GLN A 105 -15.61 3.19 -17.32
C GLN A 105 -14.68 3.92 -16.34
N ILE A 106 -14.25 3.26 -15.29
CA ILE A 106 -13.39 3.84 -14.25
C ILE A 106 -11.95 3.42 -14.52
N ARG A 107 -11.05 4.40 -14.64
CA ARG A 107 -9.65 4.15 -14.98
C ARG A 107 -8.79 3.75 -13.78
N SER A 108 -9.05 4.36 -12.62
CA SER A 108 -8.29 4.08 -11.41
C SER A 108 -9.05 4.54 -10.18
N LEU A 109 -8.72 3.95 -9.04
CA LEU A 109 -9.16 4.44 -7.75
C LEU A 109 -8.17 5.48 -7.25
N ASN A 110 -8.60 6.30 -6.28
CA ASN A 110 -7.71 7.18 -5.55
C ASN A 110 -6.53 6.37 -4.99
N LEU A 111 -5.33 6.93 -5.02
CA LEU A 111 -4.12 6.21 -4.58
C LEU A 111 -4.23 5.73 -3.13
N GLY A 112 -4.66 6.58 -2.21
CA GLY A 112 -4.82 6.19 -0.81
C GLY A 112 -5.81 5.04 -0.62
N ASN A 113 -6.91 5.06 -1.36
CA ASN A 113 -7.90 3.98 -1.34
C ASN A 113 -7.31 2.68 -1.89
N SER A 114 -6.54 2.76 -2.97
CA SER A 114 -5.88 1.60 -3.56
C SER A 114 -4.89 0.97 -2.59
N VAL A 115 -4.11 1.79 -1.89
CA VAL A 115 -3.17 1.32 -0.88
C VAL A 115 -3.92 0.56 0.22
N ALA A 116 -5.00 1.16 0.74
CA ALA A 116 -5.79 0.53 1.79
C ALA A 116 -6.36 -0.82 1.35
N VAL A 117 -6.94 -0.89 0.16
CA VAL A 117 -7.55 -2.12 -0.36
C VAL A 117 -6.54 -3.26 -0.47
N VAL A 118 -5.41 -3.02 -1.11
CA VAL A 118 -4.41 -4.07 -1.34
C VAL A 118 -3.68 -4.43 -0.06
N LEU A 119 -3.32 -3.43 0.74
CA LEU A 119 -2.62 -3.65 2.00
C LEU A 119 -3.45 -4.50 2.97
N TYR A 120 -4.74 -4.18 3.14
CA TYR A 120 -5.59 -4.96 4.04
C TYR A 120 -5.83 -6.39 3.53
N GLU A 121 -5.81 -6.61 2.23
CA GLU A 121 -5.87 -7.99 1.72
C GLU A 121 -4.60 -8.77 2.09
N ALA A 122 -3.43 -8.16 1.94
CA ALA A 122 -2.18 -8.78 2.35
C ALA A 122 -2.17 -9.10 3.86
N LEU A 123 -2.65 -8.16 4.67
CA LEU A 123 -2.75 -8.34 6.12
C LEU A 123 -3.77 -9.43 6.49
N ARG A 124 -4.90 -9.49 5.77
CA ARG A 124 -5.91 -10.53 5.98
C ARG A 124 -5.31 -11.91 5.75
N GLN A 125 -4.57 -12.09 4.66
CA GLN A 125 -3.92 -13.36 4.34
C GLN A 125 -2.92 -13.79 5.41
N ASN A 126 -2.33 -12.83 6.10
CA ASN A 126 -1.34 -13.07 7.17
C ASN A 126 -1.94 -12.97 8.58
N GLY A 127 -3.27 -13.06 8.69
CA GLY A 127 -3.98 -13.16 9.95
C GLY A 127 -4.08 -11.88 10.78
N PHE A 128 -3.88 -10.70 10.17
CA PHE A 128 -3.91 -9.40 10.87
C PHE A 128 -2.99 -9.37 12.11
N ALA A 129 -1.79 -9.89 11.99
CA ALA A 129 -0.85 -10.00 13.10
C ALA A 129 -0.66 -8.66 13.85
N LYS A 130 -0.74 -8.69 15.17
CA LYS A 130 -0.57 -7.54 16.07
C LYS A 130 -1.63 -6.43 15.91
N MET A 131 -2.75 -6.71 15.25
CA MET A 131 -3.83 -5.75 15.08
C MET A 131 -5.01 -6.13 15.97
N GLU A 132 -5.77 -5.12 16.40
CA GLU A 132 -7.00 -5.34 17.17
C GLU A 132 -8.10 -5.84 16.26
N LEU A 133 -8.70 -6.98 16.62
CA LEU A 133 -9.73 -7.63 15.83
C LEU A 133 -11.14 -7.39 16.36
N GLU A 134 -11.27 -6.94 17.60
CA GLU A 134 -12.53 -6.70 18.26
C GLU A 134 -12.57 -5.32 18.88
N GLY A 135 -13.77 -4.76 18.92
CA GLY A 135 -13.99 -3.47 19.56
C GLY A 135 -14.99 -3.60 20.69
N GLU A 136 -15.07 -2.57 21.51
CA GLU A 136 -16.04 -2.48 22.61
C GLU A 136 -16.85 -1.20 22.47
N LEU A 137 -18.08 -1.25 23.01
CA LEU A 137 -18.90 -0.05 23.13
C LEU A 137 -18.43 0.76 24.34
N HIS A 138 -18.55 2.07 24.30
CA HIS A 138 -18.07 2.94 25.39
C HIS A 138 -19.04 3.04 26.56
N GLU A 139 -20.35 2.92 26.32
CA GLU A 139 -21.37 3.11 27.34
C GLU A 139 -22.29 1.91 27.54
N LEU A 140 -22.42 1.06 26.53
CA LEU A 140 -23.28 -0.11 26.55
C LEU A 140 -22.48 -1.38 26.29
N GLU A 141 -23.13 -2.52 26.37
CA GLU A 141 -22.55 -3.82 26.05
C GLU A 141 -23.23 -4.43 24.81
N TRP A 142 -22.46 -5.17 24.02
CA TRP A 142 -23.04 -5.87 22.87
C TRP A 142 -23.97 -6.98 23.35
N HIS A 143 -25.12 -7.14 22.71
CA HIS A 143 -26.04 -8.25 22.98
C HIS A 143 -25.41 -9.58 22.54
N GLY A 144 -25.64 -10.63 23.33
CA GLY A 144 -25.13 -11.94 22.99
C GLY A 144 -23.77 -12.29 23.55
N ASN A 145 -23.14 -11.39 24.28
CA ASN A 145 -21.89 -11.65 24.99
C ASN A 145 -22.21 -12.22 26.38
N THR A 146 -22.67 -13.40 26.40
CA THR A 146 -22.98 -14.10 27.67
C THR A 146 -22.05 -15.28 27.86
#